data_d7b01335ca0c04aa6ca0650237765240
#
_entry.id   d7b01335ca0c04aa6ca0650237765240
#
_cell.length_a   1.000
_cell.length_b   1.000
_cell.length_c   1.000
_cell.angle_alpha   90.00
_cell.angle_beta   90.00
_cell.angle_gamma   90.00
#
_symmetry.space_group_name_H-M   'P 1'
#
loop_
_entity.id
_entity.type
_entity.pdbx_description
1 polymer ?
#
loop_
_entity_poly.entity_id
_entity_poly.type
_entity_poly.pdbx_seq_one_letter_code
_entity_poly.pdbx_strand_id
1 'polypeptide(L)'
;MKVWYLDHSAVAVKTEKHLLLFDLAGKALSGQPGEGLAEGCVSPDEIKDEDVLVFVSHEHKDHFDPAIFSLREKLSRVRFVLPEELDEVYQADLFVSAEEEQCKHYALPDCRITTFASTDIGVAYLLEIDGLRIYHAGDLNWWHWEGEDEFNRDQERRYQHQMQLLAQELAGEPLDLACVPVDPRLEGDFLRGLLAFDAAVRAEHILPIHLWGDLSVPDRIREQVRPQLWERVLPLKERGRVL
;
A
#
# COMPACT_ATOMS: atom_id res chain seq x y z
N MET A 1 8.71 -9.90 -10.61
CA MET A 1 8.09 -9.46 -9.34
C MET A 1 7.23 -10.61 -8.79
N LYS A 2 7.17 -10.77 -7.43
CA LYS A 2 6.20 -11.64 -6.74
C LYS A 2 5.49 -10.79 -5.70
N VAL A 3 4.19 -11.02 -5.49
CA VAL A 3 3.36 -10.22 -4.58
C VAL A 3 2.58 -11.14 -3.65
N TRP A 4 2.52 -10.79 -2.37
CA TRP A 4 1.72 -11.46 -1.35
C TRP A 4 0.82 -10.45 -0.66
N TYR A 5 -0.46 -10.77 -0.57
CA TYR A 5 -1.40 -10.10 0.30
C TYR A 5 -1.29 -10.72 1.71
N LEU A 6 -0.87 -9.94 2.68
CA LEU A 6 -0.64 -10.46 4.02
C LEU A 6 -1.88 -10.32 4.92
N ASP A 7 -2.39 -9.09 5.04
CA ASP A 7 -3.63 -8.80 5.77
C ASP A 7 -4.01 -7.34 5.51
N HIS A 8 -5.27 -6.97 5.53
CA HIS A 8 -5.78 -5.59 5.45
C HIS A 8 -5.08 -4.74 4.38
N SER A 9 -4.14 -3.90 4.76
CA SER A 9 -3.27 -3.12 3.85
C SER A 9 -1.83 -3.64 3.81
N ALA A 10 -1.52 -4.71 4.57
CA ALA A 10 -0.20 -5.29 4.60
C ALA A 10 0.10 -6.10 3.33
N VAL A 11 1.16 -5.73 2.63
CA VAL A 11 1.60 -6.32 1.37
C VAL A 11 3.10 -6.60 1.41
N ALA A 12 3.52 -7.74 0.85
CA ALA A 12 4.93 -8.02 0.56
C ALA A 12 5.16 -8.07 -0.95
N VAL A 13 6.24 -7.44 -1.41
CA VAL A 13 6.64 -7.42 -2.82
C VAL A 13 8.10 -7.82 -2.96
N LYS A 14 8.38 -8.96 -3.59
CA LYS A 14 9.74 -9.36 -3.96
C LYS A 14 10.06 -8.85 -5.36
N THR A 15 11.05 -7.99 -5.42
CA THR A 15 11.68 -7.50 -6.65
C THR A 15 12.87 -8.39 -7.04
N GLU A 16 13.76 -7.94 -7.90
CA GLU A 16 14.98 -8.69 -8.25
C GLU A 16 15.93 -8.83 -7.05
N LYS A 17 16.14 -7.73 -6.29
CA LYS A 17 17.12 -7.67 -5.22
C LYS A 17 16.51 -7.49 -3.84
N HIS A 18 15.33 -6.85 -3.74
CA HIS A 18 14.74 -6.42 -2.48
C HIS A 18 13.45 -7.16 -2.14
N LEU A 19 13.13 -7.22 -0.86
CA LEU A 19 11.81 -7.56 -0.34
C LEU A 19 11.21 -6.31 0.31
N LEU A 20 10.14 -5.80 -0.27
CA LEU A 20 9.40 -4.64 0.23
C LEU A 20 8.25 -5.14 1.09
N LEU A 21 8.10 -4.57 2.27
CA LEU A 21 7.03 -4.88 3.21
C LEU A 21 6.29 -3.58 3.53
N PHE A 22 4.98 -3.55 3.28
CA PHE A 22 4.13 -2.38 3.51
C PHE A 22 3.15 -2.65 4.63
N ASP A 23 2.95 -1.66 5.50
CA ASP A 23 1.90 -1.56 6.51
C ASP A 23 1.70 -2.85 7.34
N LEU A 24 2.82 -3.38 7.87
CA LEU A 24 2.80 -4.62 8.64
C LEU A 24 2.13 -4.42 10.00
N ALA A 25 0.94 -4.97 10.15
CA ALA A 25 0.17 -4.98 11.38
C ALA A 25 -0.64 -6.28 11.53
N GLY A 26 -1.23 -6.49 12.69
CA GLY A 26 -2.18 -7.56 12.94
C GLY A 26 -1.68 -8.95 12.56
N LYS A 27 -2.43 -9.64 11.69
CA LYS A 27 -2.13 -11.01 11.28
C LYS A 27 -0.88 -11.13 10.40
N ALA A 28 -0.45 -10.05 9.75
CA ALA A 28 0.79 -10.04 8.98
C ALA A 28 2.04 -10.30 9.85
N LEU A 29 1.97 -10.01 11.15
CA LEU A 29 3.05 -10.22 12.14
C LEU A 29 2.83 -11.41 13.08
N SER A 30 1.65 -12.03 13.06
CA SER A 30 1.23 -13.03 14.06
C SER A 30 1.11 -14.45 13.52
N GLY A 31 2.02 -14.84 12.62
CA GLY A 31 2.09 -16.21 12.07
C GLY A 31 2.38 -17.27 13.11
N GLN A 32 1.85 -18.48 12.92
CA GLN A 32 2.20 -19.65 13.72
C GLN A 32 3.58 -20.20 13.30
N PRO A 33 4.25 -20.99 14.14
CA PRO A 33 5.51 -21.63 13.76
C PRO A 33 5.37 -22.44 12.45
N GLY A 34 6.20 -22.10 11.45
CA GLY A 34 6.19 -22.72 10.13
C GLY A 34 5.34 -22.02 9.08
N GLU A 35 4.58 -21.01 9.47
CA GLU A 35 3.89 -20.12 8.52
C GLU A 35 4.84 -19.03 8.04
N GLY A 36 4.54 -18.45 6.87
CA GLY A 36 5.33 -17.42 6.22
C GLY A 36 4.53 -16.62 5.20
N LEU A 37 5.22 -16.07 4.21
CA LEU A 37 4.58 -15.25 3.17
C LEU A 37 3.48 -16.01 2.40
N ALA A 38 3.64 -17.33 2.23
CA ALA A 38 2.64 -18.18 1.58
C ALA A 38 1.31 -18.23 2.35
N GLU A 39 1.35 -18.12 3.68
CA GLU A 39 0.19 -18.11 4.57
C GLU A 39 -0.24 -16.67 4.94
N GLY A 40 0.41 -15.67 4.32
CA GLY A 40 0.09 -14.25 4.52
C GLY A 40 0.61 -13.67 5.83
N CYS A 41 1.77 -14.12 6.31
CA CYS A 41 2.46 -13.51 7.42
C CYS A 41 3.97 -13.45 7.19
N VAL A 42 4.67 -12.59 7.93
CA VAL A 42 6.12 -12.44 7.83
C VAL A 42 6.80 -13.37 8.84
N SER A 43 7.59 -14.31 8.32
CA SER A 43 8.50 -15.12 9.11
C SER A 43 9.95 -14.61 8.95
N PRO A 44 10.59 -14.08 10.01
CA PRO A 44 11.97 -13.61 9.89
C PRO A 44 12.95 -14.68 9.40
N ASP A 45 12.72 -15.95 9.72
CA ASP A 45 13.57 -17.06 9.28
C ASP A 45 13.49 -17.30 7.77
N GLU A 46 12.30 -17.08 7.16
CA GLU A 46 12.09 -17.19 5.72
C GLU A 46 12.81 -16.07 4.95
N ILE A 47 12.82 -14.85 5.49
CA ILE A 47 13.33 -13.66 4.81
C ILE A 47 14.73 -13.21 5.26
N LYS A 48 15.44 -14.01 6.08
CA LYS A 48 16.71 -13.63 6.72
C LYS A 48 17.84 -13.27 5.75
N ASP A 49 17.80 -13.83 4.54
CA ASP A 49 18.83 -13.61 3.51
C ASP A 49 18.43 -12.47 2.53
N GLU A 50 17.23 -11.89 2.70
CA GLU A 50 16.73 -10.82 1.84
C GLU A 50 17.27 -9.44 2.24
N ASP A 51 17.30 -8.50 1.30
CA ASP A 51 17.45 -7.07 1.57
C ASP A 51 16.05 -6.49 1.74
N VAL A 52 15.68 -6.19 2.98
CA VAL A 52 14.31 -5.86 3.36
C VAL A 52 14.13 -4.36 3.53
N LEU A 53 13.11 -3.80 2.89
CA LEU A 53 12.63 -2.44 3.10
C LEU A 53 11.23 -2.48 3.70
N VAL A 54 11.04 -1.88 4.86
CA VAL A 54 9.76 -1.80 5.56
C VAL A 54 9.22 -0.38 5.44
N PHE A 55 8.05 -0.23 4.87
CA PHE A 55 7.33 1.03 4.69
C PHE A 55 6.09 1.05 5.58
N VAL A 56 5.88 2.15 6.28
CA VAL A 56 4.67 2.41 7.07
C VAL A 56 4.02 3.67 6.52
N SER A 57 2.74 3.61 6.19
CA SER A 57 2.00 4.75 5.65
C SER A 57 1.61 5.75 6.73
N HIS A 58 1.18 5.27 7.92
CA HIS A 58 0.75 6.09 9.05
C HIS A 58 0.66 5.27 10.35
N GLU A 59 0.30 5.94 11.48
CA GLU A 59 0.36 5.39 12.83
C GLU A 59 -0.83 4.49 13.25
N HIS A 60 -1.91 4.40 12.46
CA HIS A 60 -3.06 3.59 12.82
C HIS A 60 -2.70 2.10 13.01
N LYS A 61 -3.35 1.45 13.97
CA LYS A 61 -3.03 0.08 14.41
C LYS A 61 -3.26 -1.01 13.37
N ASP A 62 -4.02 -0.73 12.35
CA ASP A 62 -4.26 -1.60 11.20
C ASP A 62 -3.20 -1.44 10.09
N HIS A 63 -2.30 -0.44 10.22
CA HIS A 63 -1.17 -0.17 9.32
C HIS A 63 0.18 -0.26 10.00
N PHE A 64 0.23 -0.04 11.32
CA PHE A 64 1.47 -0.01 12.08
C PHE A 64 1.37 -0.78 13.39
N ASP A 65 2.34 -1.68 13.61
CA ASP A 65 2.59 -2.35 14.89
C ASP A 65 4.08 -2.21 15.24
N PRO A 66 4.44 -1.64 16.41
CA PRO A 66 5.84 -1.53 16.83
C PRO A 66 6.62 -2.86 16.84
N ALA A 67 5.95 -4.00 16.85
CA ALA A 67 6.59 -5.31 16.74
C ALA A 67 7.43 -5.47 15.45
N ILE A 68 7.20 -4.66 14.40
CA ILE A 68 8.04 -4.64 13.18
C ILE A 68 9.52 -4.43 13.51
N PHE A 69 9.85 -3.68 14.56
CA PHE A 69 11.24 -3.39 14.90
C PHE A 69 12.01 -4.62 15.42
N SER A 70 11.34 -5.69 15.83
CA SER A 70 11.98 -6.97 16.13
C SER A 70 12.68 -7.58 14.92
N LEU A 71 12.34 -7.16 13.70
CA LEU A 71 13.05 -7.56 12.49
C LEU A 71 14.53 -7.12 12.51
N ARG A 72 14.88 -6.00 13.17
CA ARG A 72 16.28 -5.56 13.31
C ARG A 72 17.15 -6.55 14.09
N GLU A 73 16.57 -7.29 15.01
CA GLU A 73 17.29 -8.28 15.80
C GLU A 73 17.56 -9.59 15.03
N LYS A 74 16.78 -9.84 14.00
CA LYS A 74 16.73 -11.12 13.27
C LYS A 74 17.29 -11.03 11.85
N LEU A 75 17.21 -9.86 11.22
CA LEU A 75 17.64 -9.64 9.86
C LEU A 75 18.93 -8.83 9.81
N SER A 76 19.88 -9.25 8.99
CA SER A 76 21.16 -8.53 8.81
C SER A 76 21.03 -7.30 7.89
N ARG A 77 20.00 -7.26 7.04
CA ARG A 77 19.72 -6.18 6.10
C ARG A 77 18.25 -5.84 6.15
N VAL A 78 17.91 -4.87 6.99
CA VAL A 78 16.55 -4.30 7.07
C VAL A 78 16.64 -2.79 7.26
N ARG A 79 15.86 -2.06 6.50
CA ARG A 79 15.73 -0.60 6.57
C ARG A 79 14.26 -0.24 6.73
N PHE A 80 13.99 0.80 7.53
CA PHE A 80 12.65 1.28 7.84
C PHE A 80 12.46 2.68 7.27
N VAL A 81 11.37 2.87 6.53
CA VAL A 81 10.86 4.14 6.04
C VAL A 81 9.55 4.41 6.77
N LEU A 82 9.53 5.43 7.61
CA LEU A 82 8.41 5.77 8.48
C LEU A 82 7.90 7.19 8.19
N PRO A 83 6.62 7.47 8.41
CA PRO A 83 6.12 8.83 8.34
C PRO A 83 6.66 9.67 9.52
N GLU A 84 6.83 10.98 9.30
CA GLU A 84 7.40 11.92 10.29
C GLU A 84 6.63 11.94 11.61
N GLU A 85 5.35 11.62 11.63
CA GLU A 85 4.54 11.52 12.85
C GLU A 85 5.06 10.48 13.86
N LEU A 86 5.93 9.56 13.43
CA LEU A 86 6.54 8.53 14.26
C LEU A 86 7.98 8.87 14.71
N ASP A 87 8.57 10.01 14.32
CA ASP A 87 9.99 10.33 14.52
C ASP A 87 10.36 10.59 15.99
N GLU A 88 9.45 11.12 16.80
CA GLU A 88 9.69 11.38 18.24
C GLU A 88 9.79 10.09 19.07
N VAL A 89 9.27 8.97 18.57
CA VAL A 89 9.11 7.72 19.33
C VAL A 89 10.01 6.61 18.81
N TYR A 90 10.21 6.55 17.49
CA TYR A 90 10.88 5.43 16.83
C TYR A 90 12.09 5.88 16.02
N GLN A 91 12.98 4.92 15.72
CA GLN A 91 14.15 5.13 14.86
C GLN A 91 13.90 4.50 13.49
N ALA A 92 14.14 5.28 12.44
CA ALA A 92 14.06 4.83 11.06
C ALA A 92 15.37 5.10 10.30
N ASP A 93 15.53 4.48 9.15
CA ASP A 93 16.60 4.79 8.21
C ASP A 93 16.24 6.02 7.37
N LEU A 94 14.93 6.29 7.24
CA LEU A 94 14.39 7.47 6.59
C LEU A 94 13.03 7.83 7.19
N PHE A 95 12.84 9.11 7.55
CA PHE A 95 11.53 9.68 7.83
C PHE A 95 11.02 10.44 6.61
N VAL A 96 9.73 10.31 6.33
CA VAL A 96 9.06 10.93 5.18
C VAL A 96 7.79 11.65 5.62
N SER A 97 7.43 12.69 4.90
CA SER A 97 6.14 13.37 5.04
C SER A 97 5.53 13.64 3.68
N ALA A 98 4.32 14.16 3.65
CA ALA A 98 3.63 14.58 2.45
C ALA A 98 2.99 15.96 2.62
N GLU A 99 2.69 16.62 1.53
CA GLU A 99 1.99 17.90 1.46
C GLU A 99 0.80 17.79 0.51
N GLU A 100 -0.30 18.50 0.80
CA GLU A 100 -1.49 18.40 -0.04
C GLU A 100 -1.26 18.94 -1.45
N GLU A 101 -0.49 20.03 -1.59
CA GLU A 101 -0.34 20.76 -2.86
C GLU A 101 0.76 20.22 -3.78
N GLN A 102 1.64 19.33 -3.27
CA GLN A 102 2.76 18.78 -4.03
C GLN A 102 3.26 17.45 -3.47
N CYS A 103 3.77 16.59 -4.33
CA CYS A 103 4.50 15.41 -3.89
C CYS A 103 5.88 15.79 -3.34
N LYS A 104 6.42 14.96 -2.44
CA LYS A 104 7.79 15.08 -1.92
C LYS A 104 8.65 13.92 -2.40
N HIS A 105 9.94 14.19 -2.56
CA HIS A 105 10.89 13.22 -3.08
C HIS A 105 11.97 12.89 -2.05
N TYR A 106 12.22 11.61 -1.88
CA TYR A 106 13.23 11.05 -0.99
C TYR A 106 14.01 9.95 -1.72
N ALA A 107 15.13 9.53 -1.15
CA ALA A 107 15.90 8.44 -1.71
C ALA A 107 16.61 7.62 -0.62
N LEU A 108 16.62 6.33 -0.78
CA LEU A 108 17.61 5.40 -0.26
C LEU A 108 18.62 5.08 -1.39
N PRO A 109 19.76 4.46 -1.10
CA PRO A 109 20.80 4.23 -2.12
C PRO A 109 20.32 3.56 -3.42
N ASP A 110 19.29 2.73 -3.33
CA ASP A 110 18.76 1.86 -4.39
C ASP A 110 17.26 1.99 -4.60
N CYS A 111 16.60 2.95 -3.94
CA CYS A 111 15.18 3.20 -4.06
C CYS A 111 14.89 4.70 -4.10
N ARG A 112 14.20 5.17 -5.14
CA ARG A 112 13.58 6.49 -5.14
C ARG A 112 12.17 6.39 -4.59
N ILE A 113 11.80 7.35 -3.77
CA ILE A 113 10.54 7.38 -3.04
C ILE A 113 9.87 8.72 -3.31
N THR A 114 8.66 8.70 -3.84
CA THR A 114 7.81 9.87 -3.91
C THR A 114 6.61 9.66 -3.00
N THR A 115 6.27 10.66 -2.19
CA THR A 115 5.14 10.60 -1.25
C THR A 115 4.03 11.56 -1.67
N PHE A 116 2.80 11.14 -1.41
CA PHE A 116 1.57 11.91 -1.65
C PHE A 116 0.77 11.98 -0.34
N ALA A 117 0.07 13.10 -0.12
CA ALA A 117 -0.74 13.25 1.08
C ALA A 117 -1.93 12.29 1.08
N SER A 118 -2.14 11.61 2.19
CA SER A 118 -3.36 10.81 2.39
C SER A 118 -4.59 11.71 2.54
N THR A 119 -5.74 11.20 2.19
CA THR A 119 -7.06 11.81 2.47
C THR A 119 -7.52 11.53 3.90
N ASP A 120 -6.87 10.59 4.58
CA ASP A 120 -6.96 10.38 6.03
C ASP A 120 -5.70 10.98 6.69
N ILE A 121 -4.79 10.18 7.23
CA ILE A 121 -3.49 10.61 7.77
C ILE A 121 -2.33 9.92 7.05
N GLY A 122 -1.10 10.45 7.22
CA GLY A 122 0.12 9.88 6.70
C GLY A 122 0.31 10.06 5.20
N VAL A 123 0.90 9.06 4.56
CA VAL A 123 1.42 9.15 3.19
C VAL A 123 1.02 7.95 2.32
N ALA A 124 0.84 8.22 1.01
CA ALA A 124 0.93 7.19 -0.02
C ALA A 124 2.34 7.20 -0.62
N TYR A 125 2.82 6.04 -1.07
CA TYR A 125 4.15 5.82 -1.62
C TYR A 125 4.12 5.50 -3.12
N LEU A 126 4.96 6.15 -3.90
CA LEU A 126 5.41 5.68 -5.21
C LEU A 126 6.90 5.34 -5.09
N LEU A 127 7.27 4.12 -5.39
CA LEU A 127 8.63 3.62 -5.35
C LEU A 127 9.14 3.32 -6.76
N GLU A 128 10.37 3.75 -7.05
CA GLU A 128 11.13 3.30 -8.22
C GLU A 128 12.33 2.50 -7.71
N ILE A 129 12.27 1.19 -7.86
CA ILE A 129 13.25 0.24 -7.34
C ILE A 129 13.39 -0.98 -8.26
N ASP A 130 14.63 -1.41 -8.52
CA ASP A 130 14.94 -2.55 -9.40
C ASP A 130 14.26 -2.49 -10.77
N GLY A 131 14.09 -1.27 -11.31
CA GLY A 131 13.42 -1.02 -12.59
C GLY A 131 11.90 -1.14 -12.56
N LEU A 132 11.28 -1.26 -11.38
CA LEU A 132 9.83 -1.32 -11.18
C LEU A 132 9.31 -0.01 -10.59
N ARG A 133 8.05 0.31 -10.91
CA ARG A 133 7.24 1.38 -10.31
C ARG A 133 6.12 0.76 -9.49
N ILE A 134 6.19 0.91 -8.18
CA ILE A 134 5.26 0.31 -7.22
C ILE A 134 4.57 1.43 -6.44
N TYR A 135 3.25 1.45 -6.45
CA TYR A 135 2.43 2.38 -5.69
C TYR A 135 1.70 1.66 -4.56
N HIS A 136 1.79 2.22 -3.35
CA HIS A 136 1.00 1.78 -2.20
C HIS A 136 0.27 2.99 -1.61
N ALA A 137 -1.05 2.96 -1.68
CA ALA A 137 -1.88 4.10 -1.34
C ALA A 137 -1.95 4.39 0.17
N GLY A 138 -1.59 3.42 1.06
CA GLY A 138 -1.99 3.54 2.46
C GLY A 138 -3.49 3.77 2.53
N ASP A 139 -3.89 4.84 3.22
CA ASP A 139 -5.30 5.27 3.33
C ASP A 139 -5.66 6.46 2.41
N LEU A 140 -4.86 6.71 1.38
CA LEU A 140 -5.24 7.63 0.32
C LEU A 140 -6.35 7.00 -0.53
N ASN A 141 -7.59 7.40 -0.24
CA ASN A 141 -8.80 6.90 -0.89
C ASN A 141 -9.85 8.02 -1.07
N TRP A 142 -10.81 7.81 -1.97
CA TRP A 142 -11.99 8.66 -2.06
C TRP A 142 -13.03 8.16 -1.05
N TRP A 143 -12.87 8.57 0.21
CA TRP A 143 -13.82 8.24 1.28
C TRP A 143 -15.17 8.91 1.01
N HIS A 144 -16.24 8.13 1.06
CA HIS A 144 -17.60 8.63 0.84
C HIS A 144 -18.57 7.91 1.76
N TRP A 145 -19.04 8.61 2.79
CA TRP A 145 -19.93 8.06 3.79
C TRP A 145 -21.34 8.62 3.63
N GLU A 146 -22.38 7.78 3.82
CA GLU A 146 -23.77 8.22 3.73
C GLU A 146 -24.05 9.33 4.77
N GLY A 147 -24.66 10.43 4.32
CA GLY A 147 -25.05 11.56 5.19
C GLY A 147 -23.94 12.58 5.51
N GLU A 148 -22.69 12.37 5.05
CA GLU A 148 -21.54 13.22 5.36
C GLU A 148 -21.16 14.15 4.17
N ASP A 149 -22.13 14.92 3.65
CA ASP A 149 -21.99 15.67 2.39
C ASP A 149 -20.79 16.64 2.33
N GLU A 150 -20.49 17.34 3.42
CA GLU A 150 -19.37 18.29 3.45
C GLU A 150 -18.04 17.55 3.48
N PHE A 151 -17.91 16.55 4.31
CA PHE A 151 -16.75 15.65 4.37
C PHE A 151 -16.53 14.99 2.99
N ASN A 152 -17.58 14.42 2.40
CA ASN A 152 -17.49 13.73 1.11
C ASN A 152 -17.00 14.63 -0.03
N ARG A 153 -17.44 15.91 -0.08
CA ARG A 153 -16.95 16.89 -1.08
C ARG A 153 -15.47 17.23 -0.87
N ASP A 154 -15.03 17.35 0.38
CA ASP A 154 -13.62 17.59 0.66
C ASP A 154 -12.75 16.38 0.29
N GLN A 155 -13.19 15.16 0.63
CA GLN A 155 -12.51 13.92 0.26
C GLN A 155 -12.39 13.76 -1.26
N GLU A 156 -13.46 14.05 -2.01
CA GLU A 156 -13.43 14.04 -3.45
C GLU A 156 -12.38 14.99 -4.01
N ARG A 157 -12.39 16.25 -3.57
CA ARG A 157 -11.43 17.28 -4.00
C ARG A 157 -9.99 16.87 -3.73
N ARG A 158 -9.70 16.44 -2.49
CA ARG A 158 -8.36 16.03 -2.06
C ARG A 158 -7.89 14.80 -2.82
N TYR A 159 -8.72 13.77 -2.92
CA TYR A 159 -8.38 12.56 -3.64
C TYR A 159 -8.09 12.81 -5.12
N GLN A 160 -8.96 13.55 -5.81
CA GLN A 160 -8.76 13.91 -7.22
C GLN A 160 -7.47 14.71 -7.43
N HIS A 161 -7.15 15.62 -6.50
CA HIS A 161 -5.90 16.38 -6.55
C HIS A 161 -4.68 15.45 -6.43
N GLN A 162 -4.66 14.52 -5.47
CA GLN A 162 -3.56 13.57 -5.32
C GLN A 162 -3.42 12.65 -6.55
N MET A 163 -4.52 12.24 -7.17
CA MET A 163 -4.47 11.47 -8.43
C MET A 163 -3.87 12.28 -9.59
N GLN A 164 -4.13 13.59 -9.65
CA GLN A 164 -3.49 14.49 -10.63
C GLN A 164 -1.98 14.58 -10.38
N LEU A 165 -1.54 14.74 -9.11
CA LEU A 165 -0.11 14.77 -8.76
C LEU A 165 0.57 13.45 -9.14
N LEU A 166 -0.04 12.31 -8.84
CA LEU A 166 0.47 10.99 -9.19
C LEU A 166 0.59 10.82 -10.72
N ALA A 167 -0.43 11.24 -11.48
CA ALA A 167 -0.39 11.18 -12.94
C ALA A 167 0.70 12.09 -13.54
N GLN A 168 0.94 13.26 -12.96
CA GLN A 168 2.02 14.17 -13.35
C GLN A 168 3.39 13.57 -13.07
N GLU A 169 3.59 12.99 -11.87
CA GLU A 169 4.84 12.34 -11.49
C GLU A 169 5.19 11.17 -12.41
N LEU A 170 4.19 10.36 -12.76
CA LEU A 170 4.37 9.24 -13.69
C LEU A 170 4.58 9.65 -15.14
N ALA A 171 4.22 10.87 -15.53
CA ALA A 171 4.40 11.41 -16.88
C ALA A 171 3.88 10.49 -18.01
N GLY A 172 2.82 9.74 -17.76
CA GLY A 172 2.21 8.78 -18.69
C GLY A 172 2.80 7.36 -18.65
N GLU A 173 3.84 7.14 -17.86
CA GLU A 173 4.40 5.80 -17.66
C GLU A 173 3.51 4.95 -16.74
N PRO A 174 3.35 3.64 -17.01
CA PRO A 174 2.52 2.79 -16.17
C PRO A 174 3.22 2.42 -14.85
N LEU A 175 2.40 2.07 -13.87
CA LEU A 175 2.83 1.35 -12.67
C LEU A 175 2.91 -0.15 -12.96
N ASP A 176 3.91 -0.83 -12.43
CA ASP A 176 3.98 -2.29 -12.46
C ASP A 176 3.00 -2.91 -11.44
N LEU A 177 2.85 -2.27 -10.28
CA LEU A 177 1.91 -2.65 -9.24
C LEU A 177 1.31 -1.42 -8.56
N ALA A 178 0.01 -1.44 -8.33
CA ALA A 178 -0.69 -0.48 -7.48
C ALA A 178 -1.49 -1.21 -6.39
N CYS A 179 -1.24 -0.90 -5.13
CA CYS A 179 -2.04 -1.32 -3.99
C CYS A 179 -3.02 -0.19 -3.65
N VAL A 180 -4.32 -0.40 -3.90
CA VAL A 180 -5.36 0.65 -3.84
C VAL A 180 -6.46 0.24 -2.87
N PRO A 181 -6.87 1.10 -1.93
CA PRO A 181 -7.98 0.80 -1.01
C PRO A 181 -9.29 0.55 -1.74
N VAL A 182 -9.98 -0.52 -1.34
CA VAL A 182 -11.34 -0.86 -1.78
C VAL A 182 -12.13 -1.29 -0.55
N ASP A 183 -12.54 -0.31 0.25
CA ASP A 183 -13.13 -0.55 1.56
C ASP A 183 -14.60 -0.96 1.45
N PRO A 184 -14.95 -2.21 1.86
CA PRO A 184 -16.33 -2.69 1.79
C PRO A 184 -17.32 -1.94 2.69
N ARG A 185 -16.84 -1.20 3.69
CA ARG A 185 -17.69 -0.39 4.60
C ARG A 185 -18.32 0.81 3.89
N LEU A 186 -17.77 1.24 2.75
CA LEU A 186 -18.34 2.29 1.90
C LEU A 186 -19.56 1.82 1.09
N GLU A 187 -19.97 0.56 1.26
CA GLU A 187 -21.18 -0.03 0.68
C GLU A 187 -21.27 0.16 -0.86
N GLY A 188 -22.25 0.96 -1.33
CA GLY A 188 -22.41 1.26 -2.76
C GLY A 188 -21.30 2.11 -3.38
N ASP A 189 -20.52 2.80 -2.54
CA ASP A 189 -19.48 3.75 -2.95
C ASP A 189 -18.04 3.18 -2.88
N PHE A 190 -17.90 1.90 -2.53
CA PHE A 190 -16.60 1.23 -2.30
C PHE A 190 -15.65 1.24 -3.51
N LEU A 191 -16.15 1.47 -4.71
CA LEU A 191 -15.35 1.54 -5.94
C LEU A 191 -14.90 2.95 -6.35
N ARG A 192 -15.38 4.02 -5.67
CA ARG A 192 -15.07 5.40 -6.10
C ARG A 192 -13.59 5.66 -6.25
N GLY A 193 -12.79 5.30 -5.23
CA GLY A 193 -11.35 5.46 -5.25
C GLY A 193 -10.70 4.68 -6.39
N LEU A 194 -11.00 3.39 -6.53
CA LEU A 194 -10.45 2.53 -7.58
C LEU A 194 -10.79 3.05 -8.99
N LEU A 195 -12.03 3.48 -9.23
CA LEU A 195 -12.46 3.97 -10.54
C LEU A 195 -11.79 5.31 -10.90
N ALA A 196 -11.63 6.21 -9.92
CA ALA A 196 -10.94 7.47 -10.14
C ALA A 196 -9.43 7.26 -10.33
N PHE A 197 -8.81 6.33 -9.59
CA PHE A 197 -7.44 5.89 -9.82
C PHE A 197 -7.23 5.37 -11.25
N ASP A 198 -8.08 4.42 -11.69
CA ASP A 198 -8.00 3.83 -13.03
C ASP A 198 -8.26 4.84 -14.17
N ALA A 199 -8.99 5.91 -13.90
CA ALA A 199 -9.19 6.99 -14.86
C ALA A 199 -7.97 7.93 -14.98
N ALA A 200 -7.18 8.05 -13.91
CA ALA A 200 -6.03 8.96 -13.85
C ALA A 200 -4.71 8.28 -14.21
N VAL A 201 -4.53 7.02 -13.80
CA VAL A 201 -3.24 6.31 -13.83
C VAL A 201 -3.41 4.90 -14.39
N ARG A 202 -2.46 4.49 -15.23
CA ARG A 202 -2.39 3.09 -15.68
C ARG A 202 -1.51 2.26 -14.74
N ALA A 203 -2.02 1.12 -14.30
CA ALA A 203 -1.25 0.07 -13.63
C ALA A 203 -1.39 -1.25 -14.37
N GLU A 204 -0.32 -2.03 -14.46
CA GLU A 204 -0.33 -3.37 -15.07
C GLU A 204 -1.00 -4.37 -14.12
N HIS A 205 -0.76 -4.22 -12.81
CA HIS A 205 -1.38 -5.01 -11.76
C HIS A 205 -1.97 -4.11 -10.67
N ILE A 206 -3.18 -4.42 -10.23
CA ILE A 206 -3.86 -3.72 -9.14
C ILE A 206 -4.20 -4.73 -8.04
N LEU A 207 -3.68 -4.50 -6.85
CA LEU A 207 -4.02 -5.25 -5.66
C LEU A 207 -4.99 -4.43 -4.80
N PRO A 208 -6.25 -4.85 -4.65
CA PRO A 208 -7.15 -4.25 -3.69
C PRO A 208 -6.64 -4.47 -2.26
N ILE A 209 -6.58 -3.41 -1.49
CA ILE A 209 -6.21 -3.42 -0.06
C ILE A 209 -7.32 -2.79 0.78
N HIS A 210 -7.13 -2.73 2.11
CA HIS A 210 -8.09 -2.16 3.06
C HIS A 210 -9.42 -2.92 3.12
N LEU A 211 -9.34 -4.26 3.09
CA LEU A 211 -10.50 -5.14 2.87
C LEU A 211 -11.23 -5.55 4.15
N TRP A 212 -10.70 -5.24 5.34
CA TRP A 212 -11.28 -5.66 6.65
C TRP A 212 -11.53 -7.17 6.74
N GLY A 213 -10.72 -7.98 6.04
CA GLY A 213 -10.86 -9.43 6.00
C GLY A 213 -11.99 -9.94 5.08
N ASP A 214 -12.67 -9.05 4.36
CA ASP A 214 -13.69 -9.42 3.36
C ASP A 214 -13.02 -9.75 2.01
N LEU A 215 -12.64 -11.00 1.84
CA LEU A 215 -12.03 -11.50 0.61
C LEU A 215 -13.05 -11.73 -0.53
N SER A 216 -14.33 -11.36 -0.33
CA SER A 216 -15.32 -11.34 -1.42
C SER A 216 -15.27 -10.04 -2.25
N VAL A 217 -14.57 -9.00 -1.77
CA VAL A 217 -14.44 -7.71 -2.46
C VAL A 217 -13.95 -7.85 -3.92
N PRO A 218 -12.93 -8.67 -4.25
CA PRO A 218 -12.53 -8.86 -5.65
C PRO A 218 -13.66 -9.38 -6.56
N ASP A 219 -14.49 -10.30 -6.08
CA ASP A 219 -15.62 -10.78 -6.87
C ASP A 219 -16.67 -9.66 -7.07
N ARG A 220 -16.92 -8.84 -6.06
CA ARG A 220 -17.79 -7.64 -6.15
C ARG A 220 -17.23 -6.60 -7.13
N ILE A 221 -15.92 -6.39 -7.16
CA ILE A 221 -15.26 -5.54 -8.16
C ILE A 221 -15.58 -6.06 -9.55
N ARG A 222 -15.35 -7.36 -9.79
CA ARG A 222 -15.56 -8.02 -11.08
C ARG A 222 -16.97 -7.84 -11.63
N GLU A 223 -17.98 -7.87 -10.78
CA GLU A 223 -19.38 -7.71 -11.18
C GLU A 223 -19.74 -6.30 -11.64
N GLN A 224 -18.97 -5.29 -11.24
CA GLN A 224 -19.33 -3.89 -11.39
C GLN A 224 -18.38 -3.08 -12.28
N VAL A 225 -17.20 -3.60 -12.59
CA VAL A 225 -16.22 -2.88 -13.41
C VAL A 225 -16.14 -3.44 -14.83
N ARG A 226 -15.65 -2.61 -15.76
CA ARG A 226 -15.35 -3.05 -17.14
C ARG A 226 -14.26 -4.13 -17.17
N PRO A 227 -14.30 -5.06 -18.16
CA PRO A 227 -13.33 -6.16 -18.27
C PRO A 227 -11.87 -5.68 -18.27
N GLN A 228 -11.54 -4.58 -18.95
CA GLN A 228 -10.19 -4.03 -19.07
C GLN A 228 -9.61 -3.60 -17.72
N LEU A 229 -10.44 -3.18 -16.74
CA LEU A 229 -10.00 -2.93 -15.38
C LEU A 229 -9.85 -4.26 -14.62
N TRP A 230 -10.87 -5.13 -14.72
CA TRP A 230 -10.84 -6.40 -14.01
C TRP A 230 -9.64 -7.27 -14.36
N GLU A 231 -9.23 -7.32 -15.62
CA GLU A 231 -8.06 -8.11 -16.07
C GLU A 231 -6.75 -7.73 -15.40
N ARG A 232 -6.68 -6.52 -14.86
CA ARG A 232 -5.52 -5.99 -14.11
C ARG A 232 -5.64 -6.15 -12.59
N VAL A 233 -6.83 -6.42 -12.08
CA VAL A 233 -7.05 -6.67 -10.65
C VAL A 233 -6.55 -8.07 -10.31
N LEU A 234 -5.60 -8.15 -9.37
CA LEU A 234 -5.03 -9.42 -8.93
C LEU A 234 -6.10 -10.27 -8.22
N PRO A 235 -6.16 -11.58 -8.51
CA PRO A 235 -7.08 -12.47 -7.85
C PRO A 235 -6.69 -12.63 -6.38
N LEU A 236 -7.63 -12.38 -5.49
CA LEU A 236 -7.42 -12.49 -4.05
C LEU A 236 -8.52 -13.37 -3.46
N LYS A 237 -8.20 -14.63 -3.14
CA LYS A 237 -9.12 -15.61 -2.55
C LYS A 237 -8.76 -15.94 -1.11
N GLU A 238 -7.51 -15.79 -0.77
CA GLU A 238 -6.93 -16.06 0.54
C GLU A 238 -5.71 -15.15 0.76
N ARG A 239 -5.22 -15.10 1.97
CA ARG A 239 -3.93 -14.46 2.28
C ARG A 239 -2.80 -15.25 1.64
N GLY A 240 -1.69 -14.62 1.37
CA GLY A 240 -0.54 -15.24 0.75
C GLY A 240 -0.29 -14.77 -0.68
N ARG A 241 0.32 -15.61 -1.51
CA ARG A 241 0.79 -15.21 -2.84
C ARG A 241 -0.38 -14.92 -3.80
N VAL A 242 -0.30 -13.77 -4.48
CA VAL A 242 -1.30 -13.32 -5.47
C VAL A 242 -0.70 -13.04 -6.86
N LEU A 243 0.63 -12.90 -6.97
CA LEU A 243 1.36 -12.75 -8.23
C LEU A 243 2.74 -13.43 -8.18
#